data_5ae618fb3f9ac06653563c3667e2febf
#
_entry.id   5ae618fb3f9ac06653563c3667e2febf
#
_cell.length_a   1.000
_cell.length_b   1.000
_cell.length_c   1.000
_cell.angle_alpha   90.00
_cell.angle_beta   90.00
_cell.angle_gamma   90.00
#
_symmetry.space_group_name_H-M   'P 1'
#
loop_
_entity.id
_entity.type
_entity.pdbx_description
1 polymer ?
#
loop_
_entity_poly.entity_id
_entity_poly.type
_entity_poly.pdbx_seq_one_letter_code
_entity_poly.pdbx_strand_id
1 'polypeptide(L)'
;TMFNLVTLPDEDNPSNIKVETYSDVFLNNNSAPLDWTDKIDVSTMKLKPLTDLNKKTIFKFVEDEDDYAFNVYKSGTNHLYGSKKYNASDFTILAGEEEIIAEPFAATVIKPLMSQYADFITPAIYAMGDDDTWEGFENSPRIMFNNGIKSTGASFFIPEQNGGTSDNQTNFLQFSHLTSVPTVTTARDFHFGECQLIGGVGSPVNNNLFNLYWLPYYSELYNPDTRI
;
A
#
# COMPACT_ATOMS: atom_id res chain seq x y z
N THR A 1 -4.06 -9.84 3.04
CA THR A 1 -3.41 -9.42 1.78
C THR A 1 -2.53 -8.17 1.97
N MET A 2 -3.03 -7.10 2.57
CA MET A 2 -2.25 -5.86 2.75
C MET A 2 -1.05 -6.04 3.69
N PHE A 3 -1.22 -6.79 4.77
CA PHE A 3 -0.26 -6.87 5.88
C PHE A 3 0.44 -8.23 6.01
N ASN A 4 0.23 -9.14 5.07
CA ASN A 4 0.79 -10.50 5.13
C ASN A 4 0.57 -11.15 6.51
N LEU A 5 -0.69 -11.21 6.94
CA LEU A 5 -1.07 -11.71 8.25
C LEU A 5 -1.18 -13.23 8.27
N VAL A 6 -0.77 -13.80 9.37
CA VAL A 6 -0.94 -15.22 9.72
C VAL A 6 -1.86 -15.34 10.92
N THR A 7 -2.70 -16.36 10.92
CA THR A 7 -3.58 -16.69 12.05
C THR A 7 -3.05 -17.91 12.78
N LEU A 8 -2.91 -17.79 14.08
CA LEU A 8 -2.38 -18.84 14.96
C LEU A 8 -3.37 -19.10 16.10
N PRO A 9 -3.45 -20.35 16.60
CA PRO A 9 -4.16 -20.61 17.84
C PRO A 9 -3.45 -19.89 19.00
N ASP A 10 -4.22 -19.37 19.93
CA ASP A 10 -3.67 -18.82 21.17
C ASP A 10 -3.41 -19.98 22.15
N GLU A 11 -2.15 -20.17 22.54
CA GLU A 11 -1.76 -21.26 23.45
C GLU A 11 -2.32 -21.07 24.88
N ASP A 12 -2.48 -19.81 25.30
CA ASP A 12 -2.98 -19.45 26.62
C ASP A 12 -4.51 -19.57 26.71
N ASN A 13 -5.22 -19.34 25.63
CA ASN A 13 -6.67 -19.43 25.54
C ASN A 13 -7.13 -20.03 24.20
N PRO A 14 -7.49 -21.34 24.18
CA PRO A 14 -7.88 -22.01 22.94
C PRO A 14 -9.10 -21.44 22.21
N SER A 15 -9.87 -20.56 22.87
CA SER A 15 -11.00 -19.86 22.26
C SER A 15 -10.60 -18.62 21.48
N ASN A 16 -9.35 -18.20 21.60
CA ASN A 16 -8.82 -17.02 20.91
C ASN A 16 -8.01 -17.41 19.67
N ILE A 17 -7.95 -16.47 18.74
CA ILE A 17 -7.07 -16.54 17.57
C ILE A 17 -6.12 -15.35 17.65
N LYS A 18 -4.81 -15.61 17.57
CA LYS A 18 -3.79 -14.58 17.38
C LYS A 18 -3.68 -14.25 15.90
N VAL A 19 -3.60 -12.97 15.59
CA VAL A 19 -3.38 -12.47 14.23
C VAL A 19 -2.11 -11.64 14.26
N GLU A 20 -1.07 -12.13 13.61
CA GLU A 20 0.27 -11.55 13.64
C GLU A 20 0.79 -11.39 12.22
N THR A 21 1.79 -10.53 12.01
CA THR A 21 2.46 -10.44 10.71
C THR A 21 3.37 -11.65 10.49
N TYR A 22 3.60 -12.03 9.23
CA TYR A 22 4.54 -13.10 8.89
C TYR A 22 5.91 -12.87 9.54
N SER A 23 6.39 -11.63 9.48
CA SER A 23 7.70 -11.26 10.04
C SER A 23 7.77 -11.46 11.55
N ASP A 24 6.71 -11.14 12.28
CA ASP A 24 6.69 -11.29 13.74
C ASP A 24 6.67 -12.76 14.15
N VAL A 25 5.99 -13.61 13.39
CA VAL A 25 5.92 -15.04 13.70
C VAL A 25 7.20 -15.78 13.34
N PHE A 26 7.75 -15.53 12.13
CA PHE A 26 8.79 -16.39 11.56
C PHE A 26 10.19 -15.75 11.52
N LEU A 27 10.30 -14.43 11.48
CA LEU A 27 11.58 -13.74 11.29
C LEU A 27 12.06 -12.98 12.53
N ASN A 28 11.17 -12.39 13.30
CA ASN A 28 11.51 -11.60 14.49
C ASN A 28 11.59 -12.43 15.78
N ASN A 29 11.53 -13.76 15.66
CA ASN A 29 11.63 -14.63 16.81
C ASN A 29 13.08 -14.65 17.30
N ASN A 30 13.35 -14.03 18.47
CA ASN A 30 14.65 -13.99 19.12
C ASN A 30 15.03 -15.30 19.82
N SER A 31 14.30 -16.38 19.59
CA SER A 31 14.63 -17.71 20.13
C SER A 31 15.93 -18.21 19.51
N ALA A 32 16.82 -18.75 20.33
CA ALA A 32 18.01 -19.41 19.83
C ALA A 32 17.63 -20.53 18.84
N PRO A 33 18.33 -20.68 17.71
CA PRO A 33 18.07 -21.75 16.76
C PRO A 33 18.11 -23.11 17.47
N LEU A 34 17.11 -23.93 17.21
CA LEU A 34 17.09 -25.30 17.70
C LEU A 34 17.97 -26.16 16.81
N ASP A 35 18.97 -26.83 17.39
CA ASP A 35 19.78 -27.78 16.67
C ASP A 35 19.04 -29.13 16.58
N TRP A 36 18.65 -29.51 15.38
CA TRP A 36 17.95 -30.75 15.07
C TRP A 36 18.83 -31.73 14.31
N THR A 37 20.13 -31.47 14.18
CA THR A 37 21.06 -32.30 13.39
C THR A 37 21.01 -33.76 13.74
N ASP A 38 20.97 -34.10 15.05
CA ASP A 38 20.90 -35.47 15.52
C ASP A 38 19.49 -36.10 15.47
N LYS A 39 18.47 -35.29 15.08
CA LYS A 39 17.07 -35.75 15.04
C LYS A 39 16.56 -35.96 13.63
N ILE A 40 17.36 -35.64 12.63
CA ILE A 40 16.99 -35.74 11.22
C ILE A 40 17.56 -37.03 10.64
N ASP A 41 16.69 -37.87 10.08
CA ASP A 41 17.14 -39.02 9.28
C ASP A 41 17.46 -38.53 7.86
N VAL A 42 18.77 -38.32 7.63
CA VAL A 42 19.29 -37.79 6.35
C VAL A 42 19.04 -38.77 5.19
N SER A 43 18.90 -40.09 5.50
CA SER A 43 18.70 -41.11 4.46
C SER A 43 17.31 -41.04 3.80
N THR A 44 16.35 -40.44 4.49
CA THR A 44 14.98 -40.25 3.96
C THR A 44 14.71 -38.84 3.45
N MET A 45 15.68 -37.92 3.52
CA MET A 45 15.55 -36.54 3.09
C MET A 45 15.32 -36.44 1.57
N LYS A 46 14.31 -35.67 1.19
CA LYS A 46 14.01 -35.39 -0.21
C LYS A 46 14.08 -33.88 -0.45
N LEU A 47 14.87 -33.50 -1.41
CA LEU A 47 14.96 -32.10 -1.88
C LEU A 47 14.13 -31.94 -3.16
N LYS A 48 13.19 -31.01 -3.16
CA LYS A 48 12.40 -30.66 -4.33
C LYS A 48 12.61 -29.17 -4.62
N PRO A 49 13.11 -28.80 -5.82
CA PRO A 49 13.20 -27.41 -6.22
C PRO A 49 11.81 -26.76 -6.27
N LEU A 50 11.71 -25.51 -5.84
CA LEU A 50 10.49 -24.70 -5.91
C LEU A 50 10.34 -24.07 -7.31
N THR A 51 10.11 -24.91 -8.31
CA THR A 51 9.98 -24.46 -9.72
C THR A 51 8.59 -23.89 -10.04
N ASP A 52 7.64 -24.03 -9.12
CA ASP A 52 6.26 -23.58 -9.29
C ASP A 52 6.05 -22.13 -8.84
N LEU A 53 7.13 -21.45 -8.41
CA LEU A 53 7.08 -20.04 -8.03
C LEU A 53 6.95 -19.14 -9.26
N ASN A 54 6.19 -18.06 -9.14
CA ASN A 54 6.06 -17.06 -10.19
C ASN A 54 7.31 -16.18 -10.28
N LYS A 55 7.74 -15.87 -11.49
CA LYS A 55 8.87 -14.96 -11.71
C LYS A 55 8.54 -13.53 -11.35
N LYS A 56 7.29 -13.15 -11.57
CA LYS A 56 6.80 -11.80 -11.30
C LYS A 56 5.58 -11.85 -10.39
N THR A 57 5.52 -10.93 -9.44
CA THR A 57 4.32 -10.72 -8.61
C THR A 57 3.97 -9.25 -8.62
N ILE A 58 2.71 -8.93 -8.91
CA ILE A 58 2.19 -7.57 -8.91
C ILE A 58 1.26 -7.41 -7.72
N PHE A 59 1.65 -6.58 -6.77
CA PHE A 59 0.81 -6.16 -5.67
C PHE A 59 0.03 -4.92 -6.08
N LYS A 60 -1.29 -4.97 -6.05
CA LYS A 60 -2.14 -3.87 -6.47
C LYS A 60 -3.42 -3.77 -5.66
N PHE A 61 -4.13 -2.69 -5.85
CA PHE A 61 -5.48 -2.46 -5.34
C PHE A 61 -6.51 -2.72 -6.44
N VAL A 62 -7.78 -2.73 -6.04
CA VAL A 62 -8.89 -2.73 -7.01
C VAL A 62 -8.81 -1.47 -7.87
N GLU A 63 -9.04 -1.62 -9.16
CA GLU A 63 -9.05 -0.52 -10.12
C GLU A 63 -10.51 -0.10 -10.34
N ASP A 64 -10.86 1.12 -9.92
CA ASP A 64 -12.15 1.72 -10.24
C ASP A 64 -12.07 2.35 -11.63
N GLU A 65 -12.87 1.87 -12.58
CA GLU A 65 -12.82 2.29 -13.99
C GLU A 65 -13.14 3.78 -14.19
N ASP A 66 -14.00 4.34 -13.34
CA ASP A 66 -14.42 5.74 -13.42
C ASP A 66 -13.54 6.71 -12.63
N ASP A 67 -12.55 6.22 -11.86
CA ASP A 67 -11.63 7.09 -11.12
C ASP A 67 -10.71 7.87 -12.07
N TYR A 68 -11.08 9.11 -12.34
CA TYR A 68 -10.37 9.98 -13.26
C TYR A 68 -8.91 10.21 -12.86
N ALA A 69 -8.66 10.51 -11.57
CA ALA A 69 -7.31 10.79 -11.10
C ALA A 69 -6.39 9.58 -11.21
N PHE A 70 -6.90 8.39 -10.90
CA PHE A 70 -6.19 7.13 -11.07
C PHE A 70 -5.88 6.86 -12.54
N ASN A 71 -6.85 7.03 -13.42
CA ASN A 71 -6.71 6.79 -14.86
C ASN A 71 -5.74 7.75 -15.53
N VAL A 72 -5.74 9.02 -15.14
CA VAL A 72 -4.75 10.02 -15.60
C VAL A 72 -3.35 9.62 -15.17
N TYR A 73 -3.17 9.20 -13.92
CA TYR A 73 -1.88 8.72 -13.44
C TYR A 73 -1.42 7.48 -14.21
N LYS A 74 -2.29 6.46 -14.34
CA LYS A 74 -2.02 5.23 -15.08
C LYS A 74 -1.61 5.50 -16.52
N SER A 75 -2.34 6.37 -17.22
CA SER A 75 -2.06 6.73 -18.61
C SER A 75 -0.76 7.52 -18.78
N GLY A 76 -0.46 8.41 -17.83
CA GLY A 76 0.73 9.24 -17.90
C GLY A 76 2.03 8.54 -17.50
N THR A 77 1.96 7.55 -16.61
CA THR A 77 3.14 6.87 -16.06
C THR A 77 3.31 5.43 -16.53
N ASN A 78 2.28 4.85 -17.14
CA ASN A 78 2.19 3.41 -17.44
C ASN A 78 2.40 2.53 -16.18
N HIS A 79 1.95 3.02 -15.03
CA HIS A 79 2.07 2.38 -13.74
C HIS A 79 0.77 2.53 -12.95
N LEU A 80 0.38 1.51 -12.19
CA LEU A 80 -0.80 1.59 -11.32
C LEU A 80 -0.43 2.31 -10.02
N TYR A 81 -1.17 3.35 -9.68
CA TYR A 81 -0.93 4.09 -8.44
C TYR A 81 -1.01 3.16 -7.22
N GLY A 82 0.00 3.23 -6.37
CA GLY A 82 0.08 2.41 -5.16
C GLY A 82 0.48 0.95 -5.37
N SER A 83 0.77 0.52 -6.59
CA SER A 83 1.18 -0.85 -6.87
C SER A 83 2.69 -1.08 -6.69
N LYS A 84 3.07 -2.33 -6.49
CA LYS A 84 4.46 -2.78 -6.46
C LYS A 84 4.62 -4.03 -7.32
N LYS A 85 5.61 -3.99 -8.21
CA LYS A 85 6.02 -5.16 -9.00
C LYS A 85 7.30 -5.74 -8.42
N TYR A 86 7.23 -6.97 -7.95
CA TYR A 86 8.39 -7.77 -7.60
C TYR A 86 8.80 -8.61 -8.81
N ASN A 87 10.09 -8.67 -9.09
CA ASN A 87 10.63 -9.47 -10.19
C ASN A 87 11.86 -10.26 -9.69
N ALA A 88 11.70 -11.58 -9.66
CA ALA A 88 12.78 -12.51 -9.34
C ALA A 88 13.71 -12.72 -10.56
N SER A 89 14.36 -11.65 -11.02
CA SER A 89 15.17 -11.63 -12.26
C SER A 89 16.33 -12.63 -12.26
N ASP A 90 16.88 -12.92 -11.07
CA ASP A 90 18.04 -13.79 -10.90
C ASP A 90 17.70 -15.28 -11.10
N PHE A 91 16.41 -15.61 -11.03
CA PHE A 91 15.92 -16.97 -11.24
C PHE A 91 15.43 -17.16 -12.68
N THR A 92 16.32 -17.52 -13.57
CA THR A 92 16.03 -17.67 -15.01
C THR A 92 15.08 -18.83 -15.34
N ILE A 93 15.01 -19.82 -14.45
CA ILE A 93 14.14 -21.00 -14.61
C ILE A 93 12.68 -20.70 -14.30
N LEU A 94 12.42 -19.65 -13.50
CA LEU A 94 11.06 -19.29 -13.15
C LEU A 94 10.36 -18.58 -14.31
N ALA A 95 9.07 -18.84 -14.44
CA ALA A 95 8.19 -18.21 -15.42
C ALA A 95 6.87 -17.85 -14.73
N GLY A 96 6.01 -17.11 -15.45
CA GLY A 96 4.70 -16.74 -14.95
C GLY A 96 4.66 -15.41 -14.21
N GLU A 97 3.44 -14.93 -14.05
CA GLU A 97 3.10 -13.69 -13.37
C GLU A 97 1.88 -13.93 -12.48
N GLU A 98 1.88 -13.38 -11.30
CA GLU A 98 0.80 -13.47 -10.32
C GLU A 98 0.39 -12.05 -9.89
N GLU A 99 -0.90 -11.86 -9.67
CA GLU A 99 -1.43 -10.64 -9.10
C GLU A 99 -1.96 -10.87 -7.69
N ILE A 100 -1.53 -10.03 -6.76
CA ILE A 100 -2.03 -9.99 -5.38
C ILE A 100 -2.83 -8.70 -5.21
N ILE A 101 -4.15 -8.84 -5.12
CA ILE A 101 -5.09 -7.71 -5.10
C ILE A 101 -5.60 -7.51 -3.66
N ALA A 102 -5.48 -6.29 -3.14
CA ALA A 102 -5.98 -5.91 -1.82
C ALA A 102 -7.49 -5.63 -1.82
N GLU A 103 -8.28 -6.65 -2.16
CA GLU A 103 -9.75 -6.53 -2.13
C GLU A 103 -10.28 -6.25 -0.72
N PRO A 104 -11.34 -5.44 -0.58
CA PRO A 104 -12.07 -4.71 -1.63
C PRO A 104 -11.57 -3.27 -1.86
N PHE A 105 -10.37 -2.93 -1.43
CA PHE A 105 -9.88 -1.57 -1.37
C PHE A 105 -9.29 -1.09 -2.70
N ALA A 106 -9.60 0.16 -3.08
CA ALA A 106 -8.95 0.84 -4.19
C ALA A 106 -7.85 1.79 -3.71
N ALA A 107 -6.87 2.04 -4.57
CA ALA A 107 -5.81 3.00 -4.31
C ALA A 107 -6.38 4.44 -4.27
N THR A 108 -5.83 5.27 -3.39
CA THR A 108 -6.29 6.66 -3.24
C THR A 108 -5.23 7.61 -3.75
N VAL A 109 -5.46 8.19 -4.91
CA VAL A 109 -4.63 9.28 -5.42
C VAL A 109 -4.83 10.52 -4.56
N ILE A 110 -3.73 11.17 -4.18
CA ILE A 110 -3.77 12.43 -3.44
C ILE A 110 -3.15 13.54 -4.29
N LYS A 111 -3.72 14.73 -4.22
CA LYS A 111 -3.24 15.91 -4.95
C LYS A 111 -3.49 17.19 -4.16
N PRO A 112 -2.77 18.27 -4.44
CA PRO A 112 -3.15 19.59 -3.95
C PRO A 112 -4.55 19.97 -4.45
N LEU A 113 -5.40 20.49 -3.56
CA LEU A 113 -6.73 20.95 -3.93
C LEU A 113 -6.65 22.13 -4.91
N MET A 114 -5.71 23.02 -4.66
CA MET A 114 -5.44 24.20 -5.51
C MET A 114 -3.94 24.43 -5.60
N SER A 115 -3.47 24.94 -6.73
CA SER A 115 -2.03 25.21 -6.96
C SER A 115 -1.42 26.21 -5.96
N GLN A 116 -2.20 27.17 -5.48
CA GLN A 116 -1.79 28.15 -4.48
C GLN A 116 -1.68 27.60 -3.05
N TYR A 117 -2.25 26.41 -2.81
CA TYR A 117 -2.22 25.72 -1.51
C TYR A 117 -1.58 24.34 -1.67
N ALA A 118 -0.30 24.32 -2.04
CA ALA A 118 0.44 23.09 -2.31
C ALA A 118 0.47 22.11 -1.13
N ASP A 119 0.40 22.64 0.11
CA ASP A 119 0.36 21.84 1.34
C ASP A 119 -1.05 21.34 1.70
N PHE A 120 -2.07 21.81 0.99
CA PHE A 120 -3.44 21.38 1.16
C PHE A 120 -3.72 20.16 0.28
N ILE A 121 -3.32 19.01 0.76
CA ILE A 121 -3.45 17.73 0.05
C ILE A 121 -4.81 17.10 0.37
N THR A 122 -5.50 16.66 -0.67
CA THR A 122 -6.80 15.98 -0.55
C THR A 122 -6.80 14.68 -1.36
N PRO A 123 -7.59 13.68 -0.94
CA PRO A 123 -7.92 12.54 -1.79
C PRO A 123 -8.61 13.02 -3.06
N ALA A 124 -8.21 12.48 -4.20
CA ALA A 124 -8.81 12.76 -5.49
C ALA A 124 -9.65 11.55 -5.91
N ILE A 125 -10.93 11.56 -5.56
CA ILE A 125 -11.90 10.49 -5.82
C ILE A 125 -13.08 11.10 -6.54
N TYR A 126 -13.02 11.12 -7.88
CA TYR A 126 -14.06 11.71 -8.73
C TYR A 126 -13.98 11.16 -10.15
N ALA A 127 -15.12 11.12 -10.81
CA ALA A 127 -15.21 10.93 -12.25
C ALA A 127 -15.17 12.28 -12.98
N MET A 128 -14.95 12.24 -14.28
CA MET A 128 -15.05 13.41 -15.16
C MET A 128 -16.26 13.21 -16.07
N GLY A 129 -17.21 14.12 -15.98
CA GLY A 129 -18.37 14.17 -16.87
C GLY A 129 -18.05 14.67 -18.26
N ASP A 130 -18.99 14.52 -19.18
CA ASP A 130 -18.84 14.90 -20.61
C ASP A 130 -18.60 16.40 -20.82
N ASP A 131 -18.97 17.22 -19.85
CA ASP A 131 -18.84 18.70 -19.86
C ASP A 131 -17.64 19.18 -19.04
N ASP A 132 -16.67 18.32 -18.79
CA ASP A 132 -15.49 18.59 -17.95
C ASP A 132 -15.82 18.94 -16.50
N THR A 133 -16.99 18.54 -16.01
CA THR A 133 -17.36 18.69 -14.60
C THR A 133 -16.94 17.48 -13.77
N TRP A 134 -16.68 17.72 -12.49
CA TRP A 134 -16.36 16.66 -11.55
C TRP A 134 -17.65 16.03 -11.04
N GLU A 135 -17.71 14.72 -11.15
CA GLU A 135 -18.85 13.92 -10.76
C GLU A 135 -18.49 12.86 -9.73
N GLY A 136 -19.50 12.46 -8.94
CA GLY A 136 -19.39 11.27 -8.09
C GLY A 136 -19.58 10.01 -8.93
N PHE A 137 -18.99 8.91 -8.49
CA PHE A 137 -19.17 7.58 -9.09
C PHE A 137 -19.32 6.51 -8.02
N GLU A 138 -19.76 5.31 -8.38
CA GLU A 138 -19.76 4.15 -7.50
C GLU A 138 -18.33 3.68 -7.32
N ASN A 139 -17.75 3.92 -6.14
CA ASN A 139 -16.33 3.64 -5.89
C ASN A 139 -16.14 2.55 -4.86
N SER A 140 -15.02 1.84 -4.98
CA SER A 140 -14.55 0.88 -3.99
C SER A 140 -14.13 1.57 -2.69
N PRO A 141 -14.17 0.88 -1.53
CA PRO A 141 -13.72 1.43 -0.27
C PRO A 141 -12.27 1.91 -0.33
N ARG A 142 -11.94 2.93 0.45
CA ARG A 142 -10.60 3.52 0.54
C ARG A 142 -10.10 3.49 1.98
N ILE A 143 -8.81 3.19 2.16
CA ILE A 143 -8.14 3.27 3.46
C ILE A 143 -7.22 4.49 3.49
N MET A 144 -7.42 5.34 4.49
CA MET A 144 -6.63 6.57 4.65
C MET A 144 -6.32 6.83 6.12
N PHE A 145 -5.20 7.49 6.36
CA PHE A 145 -4.89 8.06 7.66
C PHE A 145 -5.64 9.39 7.86
N ASN A 146 -6.09 9.61 9.08
CA ASN A 146 -6.52 10.93 9.52
C ASN A 146 -5.27 11.75 9.90
N ASN A 147 -4.89 12.69 9.05
CA ASN A 147 -3.72 13.55 9.26
C ASN A 147 -4.00 14.75 10.16
N GLY A 148 -5.21 14.83 10.72
CA GLY A 148 -5.62 15.90 11.63
C GLY A 148 -5.94 17.22 10.94
N ILE A 149 -6.10 18.25 11.74
CA ILE A 149 -6.41 19.59 11.25
C ILE A 149 -5.13 20.28 10.76
N LYS A 150 -5.20 20.81 9.54
CA LYS A 150 -4.14 21.60 8.90
C LYS A 150 -4.60 23.03 8.72
N SER A 151 -3.66 23.97 8.87
CA SER A 151 -3.88 25.38 8.55
C SER A 151 -3.28 25.69 7.19
N THR A 152 -4.04 26.38 6.35
CA THR A 152 -3.54 26.86 5.04
C THR A 152 -2.66 28.10 5.14
N GLY A 153 -2.61 28.76 6.30
CA GLY A 153 -1.99 30.08 6.46
C GLY A 153 -2.74 31.21 5.75
N ALA A 154 -3.74 30.90 4.94
CA ALA A 154 -4.58 31.84 4.22
C ALA A 154 -6.03 31.37 4.27
N SER A 155 -6.97 32.31 4.12
CA SER A 155 -8.40 32.00 4.10
C SER A 155 -8.83 31.43 2.75
N PHE A 156 -9.72 30.45 2.78
CA PHE A 156 -10.46 29.98 1.62
C PHE A 156 -11.96 30.05 1.90
N PHE A 157 -12.74 30.24 0.84
CA PHE A 157 -14.18 30.41 0.96
C PHE A 157 -14.90 29.11 0.60
N ILE A 158 -15.86 28.74 1.48
CA ILE A 158 -16.82 27.68 1.19
C ILE A 158 -18.15 28.37 0.86
N PRO A 159 -18.63 28.27 -0.40
CA PRO A 159 -19.90 28.87 -0.79
C PRO A 159 -21.05 28.13 -0.11
N GLU A 160 -22.03 28.86 0.41
CA GLU A 160 -23.27 28.29 0.90
C GLU A 160 -24.19 27.87 -0.25
N GLN A 161 -24.85 26.71 -0.09
CA GLN A 161 -25.74 26.13 -1.11
C GLN A 161 -26.87 27.07 -1.59
N ASN A 162 -27.31 28.00 -0.73
CA ASN A 162 -28.43 28.89 -1.00
C ASN A 162 -28.01 30.32 -1.44
N GLY A 163 -26.75 30.51 -1.80
CA GLY A 163 -26.26 31.82 -2.22
C GLY A 163 -26.07 32.82 -1.09
N GLY A 164 -25.99 32.34 0.15
CA GLY A 164 -25.60 33.13 1.31
C GLY A 164 -24.13 33.57 1.29
N THR A 165 -23.69 34.23 2.36
CA THR A 165 -22.29 34.63 2.50
C THR A 165 -21.41 33.40 2.64
N SER A 166 -20.33 33.37 1.86
CA SER A 166 -19.33 32.31 1.94
C SER A 166 -18.64 32.30 3.31
N ASP A 167 -18.57 31.15 3.93
CA ASP A 167 -17.76 30.98 5.13
C ASP A 167 -16.27 31.04 4.79
N ASN A 168 -15.55 31.83 5.59
CA ASN A 168 -14.11 31.99 5.45
C ASN A 168 -13.38 31.02 6.37
N GLN A 169 -12.75 30.01 5.80
CA GLN A 169 -12.05 28.96 6.54
C GLN A 169 -10.53 29.09 6.36
N THR A 170 -9.80 28.78 7.43
CA THR A 170 -8.33 28.72 7.43
C THR A 170 -7.82 27.33 7.76
N ASN A 171 -8.68 26.45 8.23
CA ASN A 171 -8.33 25.11 8.68
C ASN A 171 -9.19 24.08 7.94
N PHE A 172 -8.62 22.89 7.74
CA PHE A 172 -9.35 21.77 7.16
C PHE A 172 -8.86 20.45 7.79
N LEU A 173 -9.69 19.43 7.74
CA LEU A 173 -9.33 18.08 8.13
C LEU A 173 -8.73 17.34 6.94
N GLN A 174 -7.49 16.89 7.10
CA GLN A 174 -6.73 16.24 6.03
C GLN A 174 -6.75 14.73 6.18
N PHE A 175 -6.96 14.06 5.06
CA PHE A 175 -6.83 12.61 4.90
C PHE A 175 -5.87 12.30 3.77
N SER A 176 -5.06 11.26 3.94
CA SER A 176 -4.21 10.75 2.87
C SER A 176 -3.84 9.28 3.12
N HIS A 177 -3.30 8.60 2.11
CA HIS A 177 -2.73 7.27 2.30
C HIS A 177 -1.40 7.29 3.07
N LEU A 178 -0.84 8.47 3.34
CA LEU A 178 0.41 8.71 4.07
C LEU A 178 0.13 9.15 5.50
N THR A 179 0.93 8.69 6.45
CA THR A 179 0.82 9.15 7.86
C THR A 179 1.23 10.59 8.05
N SER A 180 2.00 11.15 7.14
CA SER A 180 2.47 12.54 7.19
C SER A 180 2.55 13.15 5.80
N VAL A 181 2.00 14.34 5.65
CA VAL A 181 2.10 15.18 4.43
C VAL A 181 2.41 16.61 4.90
N PRO A 182 3.52 17.23 4.45
CA PRO A 182 4.62 16.66 3.66
C PRO A 182 5.27 15.42 4.29
N THR A 183 5.85 14.56 3.45
CA THR A 183 6.43 13.30 3.92
C THR A 183 7.70 13.54 4.73
N VAL A 184 7.88 12.72 5.76
CA VAL A 184 9.12 12.62 6.55
C VAL A 184 9.69 11.21 6.41
N THR A 185 10.95 11.00 6.75
CA THR A 185 11.64 9.70 6.60
C THR A 185 10.97 8.53 7.32
N THR A 186 10.22 8.83 8.38
CA THR A 186 9.47 7.84 9.18
C THR A 186 8.02 7.69 8.74
N ALA A 187 7.57 8.43 7.71
CA ALA A 187 6.22 8.31 7.20
C ALA A 187 5.93 6.87 6.72
N ARG A 188 4.71 6.41 6.94
CA ARG A 188 4.19 5.13 6.44
C ARG A 188 3.20 5.40 5.33
N ASP A 189 3.11 4.43 4.41
CA ASP A 189 2.19 4.45 3.29
C ASP A 189 1.27 3.23 3.33
N PHE A 190 -0.04 3.42 3.17
CA PHE A 190 -0.99 2.33 2.98
C PHE A 190 -1.01 1.75 1.57
N HIS A 191 -0.10 2.15 0.71
CA HIS A 191 0.07 1.55 -0.60
C HIS A 191 1.23 0.55 -0.64
N PHE A 192 1.23 -0.36 -1.61
CA PHE A 192 2.29 -1.37 -1.75
C PHE A 192 3.60 -0.80 -2.25
N GLY A 193 3.56 0.23 -3.07
CA GLY A 193 4.73 0.78 -3.72
C GLY A 193 4.78 2.29 -3.69
N GLU A 194 5.76 2.80 -4.39
CA GLU A 194 5.97 4.23 -4.53
C GLU A 194 4.83 4.88 -5.30
N CYS A 195 4.34 6.00 -4.77
CA CYS A 195 3.36 6.84 -5.41
C CYS A 195 3.99 8.20 -5.68
N GLN A 196 4.01 8.63 -6.93
CA GLN A 196 4.29 10.02 -7.23
C GLN A 196 3.05 10.85 -6.95
N LEU A 197 3.19 11.91 -6.16
CA LEU A 197 2.10 12.83 -5.95
C LEU A 197 1.89 13.67 -7.21
N ILE A 198 0.64 13.79 -7.66
CA ILE A 198 0.27 14.72 -8.72
C ILE A 198 0.49 16.14 -8.21
N GLY A 199 1.36 16.88 -8.88
CA GLY A 199 1.74 18.23 -8.44
C GLY A 199 3.09 18.34 -7.71
N GLY A 200 3.85 17.25 -7.61
CA GLY A 200 5.24 17.27 -7.14
C GLY A 200 5.42 17.43 -5.63
N VAL A 201 4.39 17.22 -4.84
CA VAL A 201 4.46 17.29 -3.38
C VAL A 201 4.74 15.90 -2.80
N GLY A 202 5.92 15.71 -2.26
CA GLY A 202 6.32 14.52 -1.50
C GLY A 202 7.41 13.69 -2.17
N SER A 203 8.20 13.04 -1.33
CA SER A 203 9.18 12.04 -1.75
C SER A 203 8.56 10.64 -1.62
N PRO A 204 9.04 9.66 -2.40
CA PRO A 204 8.65 8.26 -2.21
C PRO A 204 8.88 7.81 -0.76
N VAL A 205 7.93 7.05 -0.21
CA VAL A 205 7.99 6.56 1.17
C VAL A 205 8.45 5.12 1.17
N ASN A 206 9.60 4.85 1.82
CA ASN A 206 10.13 3.50 1.91
C ASN A 206 9.30 2.58 2.83
N ASN A 207 8.61 3.16 3.82
CA ASN A 207 7.76 2.40 4.76
C ASN A 207 6.37 2.16 4.15
N ASN A 208 6.32 1.55 2.96
CA ASN A 208 5.10 1.11 2.29
C ASN A 208 4.76 -0.34 2.66
N LEU A 209 3.57 -0.80 2.29
CA LEU A 209 3.09 -2.14 2.66
C LEU A 209 4.00 -3.26 2.15
N PHE A 210 4.51 -3.13 0.91
CA PHE A 210 5.38 -4.16 0.38
C PHE A 210 6.67 -4.27 1.19
N ASN A 211 7.37 -3.16 1.41
CA ASN A 211 8.64 -3.16 2.11
C ASN A 211 8.51 -3.60 3.58
N LEU A 212 7.42 -3.24 4.25
CA LEU A 212 7.21 -3.57 5.66
C LEU A 212 6.77 -5.02 5.88
N TYR A 213 5.91 -5.56 5.02
CA TYR A 213 5.21 -6.81 5.30
C TYR A 213 5.49 -7.94 4.31
N TRP A 214 5.83 -7.62 3.06
CA TRP A 214 6.02 -8.61 2.01
C TRP A 214 7.48 -8.83 1.63
N LEU A 215 8.29 -7.78 1.64
CA LEU A 215 9.70 -7.87 1.26
C LEU A 215 10.48 -8.87 2.12
N PRO A 216 10.31 -8.94 3.46
CA PRO A 216 10.98 -9.96 4.27
C PRO A 216 10.62 -11.39 3.84
N TYR A 217 9.34 -11.66 3.59
CA TYR A 217 8.87 -12.95 3.09
C TYR A 217 9.44 -13.29 1.71
N TYR A 218 9.41 -12.34 0.77
CA TYR A 218 9.94 -12.55 -0.58
C TYR A 218 11.47 -12.67 -0.59
N SER A 219 12.15 -11.94 0.29
CA SER A 219 13.59 -12.08 0.46
C SER A 219 13.98 -13.47 0.96
N GLU A 220 13.18 -14.06 1.85
CA GLU A 220 13.37 -15.44 2.27
C GLU A 220 13.01 -16.44 1.16
N LEU A 221 11.88 -16.22 0.49
CA LEU A 221 11.37 -17.13 -0.54
C LEU A 221 12.27 -17.22 -1.78
N TYR A 222 12.84 -16.10 -2.20
CA TYR A 222 13.64 -15.97 -3.42
C TYR A 222 15.15 -15.77 -3.17
N ASN A 223 15.60 -15.91 -1.94
CA ASN A 223 17.03 -15.84 -1.64
C ASN A 223 17.66 -17.24 -1.65
N PRO A 224 18.57 -17.54 -2.56
CA PRO A 224 19.22 -18.85 -2.61
C PRO A 224 20.09 -19.14 -1.39
N ASP A 225 20.58 -18.10 -0.70
CA ASP A 225 21.52 -18.23 0.40
C ASP A 225 20.86 -18.49 1.76
N THR A 226 19.54 -18.23 1.89
CA THR A 226 18.81 -18.39 3.16
C THR A 226 18.01 -19.68 3.27
N ARG A 227 18.00 -20.52 2.24
CA ARG A 227 17.22 -21.74 2.16
C ARG A 227 18.05 -23.00 1.93
N ILE A 228 19.07 -23.18 2.72
CA ILE A 228 19.76 -24.45 2.83
C ILE A 228 19.48 -25.06 4.19
#